data_170476306dcbc40a11bf6efde6143c5c
#
_entry.id   170476306dcbc40a11bf6efde6143c5c
#
_cell.length_a   1.000
_cell.length_b   1.000
_cell.length_c   1.000
_cell.angle_alpha   90.00
_cell.angle_beta   90.00
_cell.angle_gamma   90.00
#
_symmetry.space_group_name_H-M   'P 1'
#
loop_
_entity.id
_entity.type
_entity.pdbx_description
1 polymer ?
#
loop_
_entity_poly.entity_id
_entity_poly.type
_entity_poly.pdbx_seq_one_letter_code
_entity_poly.pdbx_strand_id
1 'polypeptide(L)'
;MGNRRKKYLIAIGIIIIISAGGFLLYRWIGNGSNQKFRLVKVERGVVDLIVTATGQINPMINVLVGSQVSGTIKALYADFNSQVKEGQVIAQIDPAIFQAQVDQAKANVLNNQASLLNAQANLVKAEVAVLDAKRNLDRNLPLVEKKVIAQATMDTAQANYDTAVAQKEVAKAQVDSSKAQVEQAKAALNLTDTNLRYATIRSPVNGTVISRNVDVGQTVAASLQAPTLFTIAKDLTKMQVDTNVSEADVGRITVGQDATFTVDAYAGRTFRGKVSEVRNAPIIVQNVVTYDVVIQVDNRDLKLKPGMTANVSVMIANREGVLKIPNAALRFRPQSAKQGGPPEKGNERSASAGRLLIERLTSELNLTPDQQSKLEMVLRSSRQEFQEISQKMKSEEARDRIQGLIRQKISGILTEEQKLKLKEVSYSSQPDPGKPGKVWILSPEGKPAPVSLVLGITDGTFSEVISGDLREGGEVIVEEVSGKKTQSQAGTPPVMRGIGR
;
A
#
# COMPACT_ATOMS: atom_id res chain seq x y z
N MET A 1 88.47 -52.26 -30.06
CA MET A 1 87.68 -51.08 -30.36
C MET A 1 86.39 -50.98 -29.52
N GLY A 2 86.25 -51.59 -28.33
CA GLY A 2 84.98 -51.71 -27.62
C GLY A 2 84.77 -50.78 -26.43
N ASN A 3 85.86 -50.07 -25.90
CA ASN A 3 85.74 -49.42 -24.63
C ASN A 3 85.46 -47.86 -24.68
N ARG A 4 85.63 -47.25 -25.85
CA ARG A 4 85.31 -45.80 -26.03
C ARG A 4 83.79 -45.52 -26.19
N ARG A 5 83.08 -46.44 -26.88
CA ARG A 5 81.62 -46.34 -27.09
C ARG A 5 80.79 -46.40 -25.77
N LYS A 6 81.21 -47.27 -24.84
CA LYS A 6 80.55 -47.40 -23.53
C LYS A 6 80.70 -46.12 -22.68
N LYS A 7 81.88 -45.43 -22.73
CA LYS A 7 82.06 -44.16 -22.00
C LYS A 7 81.23 -43.04 -22.55
N TYR A 8 81.00 -42.95 -23.87
CA TYR A 8 80.11 -41.96 -24.48
C TYR A 8 78.63 -42.16 -24.13
N LEU A 9 78.19 -43.43 -24.08
CA LEU A 9 76.80 -43.77 -23.67
C LEU A 9 76.52 -43.40 -22.20
N ILE A 10 77.48 -43.61 -21.31
CA ILE A 10 77.37 -43.22 -19.89
C ILE A 10 77.38 -41.71 -19.75
N ALA A 11 78.20 -41.02 -20.51
CA ALA A 11 78.23 -39.52 -20.47
C ALA A 11 76.94 -38.93 -21.01
N ILE A 12 76.31 -39.46 -22.05
CA ILE A 12 74.99 -39.03 -22.57
C ILE A 12 73.89 -39.35 -21.59
N GLY A 13 73.92 -40.48 -20.90
CA GLY A 13 72.93 -40.79 -19.82
C GLY A 13 72.98 -39.82 -18.65
N ILE A 14 74.20 -39.45 -18.24
CA ILE A 14 74.37 -38.47 -17.15
C ILE A 14 73.83 -37.04 -17.56
N ILE A 15 74.08 -36.63 -18.81
CA ILE A 15 73.55 -35.33 -19.31
C ILE A 15 72.05 -35.33 -19.40
N ILE A 16 71.42 -36.44 -19.80
CA ILE A 16 69.94 -36.59 -19.84
C ILE A 16 69.35 -36.53 -18.41
N ILE A 17 69.98 -37.16 -17.43
CA ILE A 17 69.53 -37.14 -16.04
C ILE A 17 69.65 -35.74 -15.44
N ILE A 18 70.75 -35.03 -15.70
CA ILE A 18 70.97 -33.66 -15.25
C ILE A 18 69.99 -32.69 -15.91
N SER A 19 69.69 -32.85 -17.21
CA SER A 19 68.73 -32.03 -17.94
C SER A 19 67.29 -32.33 -17.51
N ALA A 20 66.93 -33.57 -17.23
CA ALA A 20 65.61 -33.97 -16.69
C ALA A 20 65.42 -33.49 -15.24
N GLY A 21 66.46 -33.57 -14.40
CA GLY A 21 66.47 -33.02 -13.04
C GLY A 21 66.34 -31.50 -13.02
N GLY A 22 67.12 -30.81 -13.91
CA GLY A 22 67.04 -29.37 -14.09
C GLY A 22 65.67 -28.89 -14.61
N PHE A 23 65.05 -29.68 -15.54
CA PHE A 23 63.73 -29.41 -16.05
C PHE A 23 62.64 -29.63 -14.99
N LEU A 24 62.75 -30.68 -14.18
CA LEU A 24 61.88 -30.93 -13.05
C LEU A 24 62.01 -29.85 -11.96
N LEU A 25 63.22 -29.42 -11.64
CA LEU A 25 63.47 -28.35 -10.69
C LEU A 25 62.96 -27.01 -11.21
N TYR A 26 63.15 -26.70 -12.49
CA TYR A 26 62.62 -25.49 -13.15
C TYR A 26 61.08 -25.47 -13.15
N ARG A 27 60.45 -26.62 -13.38
CA ARG A 27 59.01 -26.75 -13.33
C ARG A 27 58.44 -26.68 -11.91
N TRP A 28 59.19 -27.10 -10.90
CA TRP A 28 58.82 -27.02 -9.50
C TRP A 28 59.00 -25.61 -8.93
N ILE A 29 60.01 -24.86 -9.30
CA ILE A 29 60.24 -23.46 -8.92
C ILE A 29 59.35 -22.52 -9.72
N GLY A 30 59.03 -22.84 -10.98
CA GLY A 30 58.21 -21.97 -11.85
C GLY A 30 56.68 -22.02 -11.59
N ASN A 31 56.21 -22.85 -10.67
CA ASN A 31 54.77 -23.03 -10.42
C ASN A 31 54.26 -22.17 -9.24
N GLY A 32 54.95 -21.14 -8.86
CA GLY A 32 54.41 -20.04 -8.02
C GLY A 32 53.46 -19.20 -8.87
N SER A 33 52.18 -19.58 -8.95
CA SER A 33 51.14 -18.79 -9.59
C SER A 33 51.06 -17.44 -8.85
N ASN A 34 51.61 -16.39 -9.43
CA ASN A 34 51.35 -15.02 -8.97
C ASN A 34 49.87 -14.69 -9.23
N GLN A 35 48.99 -15.17 -8.33
CA GLN A 35 47.61 -14.78 -8.31
C GLN A 35 47.54 -13.31 -8.00
N LYS A 36 47.10 -12.49 -8.96
CA LYS A 36 46.86 -11.07 -8.76
C LYS A 36 45.44 -10.88 -8.28
N PHE A 37 45.28 -10.24 -7.13
CA PHE A 37 43.99 -9.89 -6.57
C PHE A 37 43.70 -8.41 -6.82
N ARG A 38 42.47 -8.09 -7.14
CA ARG A 38 41.96 -6.72 -7.16
C ARG A 38 41.54 -6.36 -5.75
N LEU A 39 42.22 -5.41 -5.16
CA LEU A 39 41.98 -4.92 -3.81
C LEU A 39 41.17 -3.64 -3.87
N VAL A 40 40.28 -3.44 -2.92
CA VAL A 40 39.51 -2.20 -2.71
C VAL A 40 39.66 -1.80 -1.25
N LYS A 41 39.96 -0.52 -1.03
CA LYS A 41 40.10 0.03 0.32
C LYS A 41 38.73 0.14 1.00
N VAL A 42 38.73 -0.14 2.26
CA VAL A 42 37.59 0.05 3.15
C VAL A 42 37.56 1.51 3.58
N GLU A 43 36.45 2.18 3.34
CA GLU A 43 36.30 3.61 3.59
C GLU A 43 35.09 3.88 4.49
N ARG A 44 35.10 4.99 5.22
CA ARG A 44 33.92 5.50 5.88
C ARG A 44 33.08 6.32 4.90
N GLY A 45 31.76 6.18 4.99
CA GLY A 45 30.86 6.94 4.14
C GLY A 45 29.42 6.77 4.56
N VAL A 46 28.53 7.21 3.68
CA VAL A 46 27.09 7.06 3.85
C VAL A 46 26.64 5.76 3.19
N VAL A 47 25.74 5.04 3.85
CA VAL A 47 25.03 3.87 3.30
C VAL A 47 23.55 4.11 3.49
N ASP A 48 22.81 4.20 2.38
CA ASP A 48 21.39 4.45 2.35
C ASP A 48 20.63 3.17 2.01
N LEU A 49 19.73 2.77 2.88
CA LEU A 49 18.77 1.72 2.55
C LEU A 49 17.54 2.37 1.93
N ILE A 50 17.36 2.17 0.63
CA ILE A 50 16.22 2.69 -0.11
C ILE A 50 15.36 1.56 -0.67
N VAL A 51 14.05 1.77 -0.69
CA VAL A 51 13.09 0.94 -1.43
C VAL A 51 12.66 1.71 -2.67
N THR A 52 12.85 1.12 -3.83
CA THR A 52 12.42 1.71 -5.11
C THR A 52 11.14 1.07 -5.59
N ALA A 53 10.21 1.90 -6.04
CA ALA A 53 8.93 1.46 -6.58
C ALA A 53 8.42 2.45 -7.63
N THR A 54 7.47 2.02 -8.45
CA THR A 54 6.79 2.88 -9.42
C THR A 54 5.41 3.25 -8.91
N GLY A 55 4.99 4.48 -9.19
CA GLY A 55 3.68 4.98 -8.77
C GLY A 55 3.07 5.91 -9.80
N GLN A 56 1.83 6.33 -9.53
CA GLN A 56 1.09 7.29 -10.32
C GLN A 56 0.76 8.53 -9.51
N ILE A 57 0.93 9.69 -10.11
CA ILE A 57 0.61 10.97 -9.47
C ILE A 57 -0.88 11.26 -9.62
N ASN A 58 -1.56 11.46 -8.50
CA ASN A 58 -2.98 11.77 -8.46
C ASN A 58 -3.24 12.96 -7.52
N PRO A 59 -4.33 13.70 -7.68
CA PRO A 59 -4.79 14.65 -6.68
C PRO A 59 -5.20 13.92 -5.40
N MET A 60 -5.04 14.55 -4.23
CA MET A 60 -5.48 13.95 -2.97
C MET A 60 -6.98 13.67 -2.94
N ILE A 61 -7.80 14.54 -3.56
CA ILE A 61 -9.25 14.38 -3.62
C ILE A 61 -9.70 14.51 -5.07
N ASN A 62 -10.20 13.42 -5.60
CA ASN A 62 -10.83 13.30 -6.91
C ASN A 62 -12.32 13.05 -6.74
N VAL A 63 -13.14 13.88 -7.39
CA VAL A 63 -14.59 13.73 -7.38
C VAL A 63 -15.09 13.36 -8.78
N LEU A 64 -15.73 12.20 -8.87
CA LEU A 64 -16.36 11.73 -10.09
C LEU A 64 -17.79 12.26 -10.15
N VAL A 65 -18.09 13.07 -11.15
CA VAL A 65 -19.44 13.63 -11.37
C VAL A 65 -20.10 12.85 -12.48
N GLY A 66 -21.18 12.16 -12.14
CA GLY A 66 -22.01 11.38 -13.07
C GLY A 66 -23.41 11.96 -13.23
N SER A 67 -24.23 11.33 -14.07
CA SER A 67 -25.65 11.64 -14.23
C SER A 67 -26.49 10.68 -13.38
N GLN A 68 -27.56 11.22 -12.77
CA GLN A 68 -28.59 10.43 -12.08
C GLN A 68 -29.83 10.17 -12.96
N VAL A 69 -29.93 10.85 -14.10
CA VAL A 69 -31.02 10.68 -15.06
C VAL A 69 -30.47 10.41 -16.46
N SER A 70 -31.21 9.64 -17.25
CA SER A 70 -30.86 9.32 -18.64
C SER A 70 -31.39 10.39 -19.57
N GLY A 71 -30.59 10.76 -20.60
CA GLY A 71 -31.01 11.72 -21.62
C GLY A 71 -29.85 12.17 -22.49
N THR A 72 -30.12 13.06 -23.44
CA THR A 72 -29.12 13.60 -24.35
C THR A 72 -28.50 14.87 -23.75
N ILE A 73 -27.19 15.01 -23.84
CA ILE A 73 -26.47 16.22 -23.39
C ILE A 73 -26.82 17.38 -24.35
N LYS A 74 -27.46 18.41 -23.81
CA LYS A 74 -27.85 19.60 -24.54
C LYS A 74 -26.72 20.64 -24.61
N ALA A 75 -26.02 20.83 -23.50
CA ALA A 75 -24.97 21.83 -23.43
C ALA A 75 -23.92 21.43 -22.36
N LEU A 76 -22.68 21.84 -22.61
CA LEU A 76 -21.55 21.76 -21.69
C LEU A 76 -21.08 23.16 -21.36
N TYR A 77 -20.90 23.45 -20.06
CA TYR A 77 -20.49 24.76 -19.55
C TYR A 77 -19.09 24.72 -18.91
N ALA A 78 -18.50 23.52 -18.80
CA ALA A 78 -17.13 23.31 -18.34
C ALA A 78 -16.41 22.37 -19.32
N ASP A 79 -15.15 22.62 -19.54
CA ASP A 79 -14.26 21.82 -20.41
C ASP A 79 -13.00 21.44 -19.63
N PHE A 80 -12.08 20.71 -20.28
CA PHE A 80 -10.79 20.35 -19.69
C PHE A 80 -10.09 21.57 -19.09
N ASN A 81 -9.48 21.40 -17.92
CA ASN A 81 -8.76 22.43 -17.16
C ASN A 81 -9.60 23.64 -16.69
N SER A 82 -10.93 23.62 -16.90
CA SER A 82 -11.82 24.66 -16.39
C SER A 82 -11.84 24.66 -14.87
N GLN A 83 -11.72 25.85 -14.26
CA GLN A 83 -11.99 26.03 -12.85
C GLN A 83 -13.48 26.12 -12.60
N VAL A 84 -13.99 25.33 -11.68
CA VAL A 84 -15.40 25.26 -11.32
C VAL A 84 -15.60 25.50 -9.85
N LYS A 85 -16.75 26.13 -9.51
CA LYS A 85 -17.16 26.35 -8.12
C LYS A 85 -18.23 25.34 -7.72
N GLU A 86 -18.34 25.08 -6.44
CA GLU A 86 -19.42 24.27 -5.89
C GLU A 86 -20.78 24.86 -6.27
N GLY A 87 -21.72 24.01 -6.73
CA GLY A 87 -23.04 24.40 -7.25
C GLY A 87 -23.05 24.96 -8.68
N GLN A 88 -21.89 25.27 -9.28
CA GLN A 88 -21.81 25.74 -10.67
C GLN A 88 -22.32 24.68 -11.64
N VAL A 89 -23.16 25.11 -12.60
CA VAL A 89 -23.62 24.23 -13.68
C VAL A 89 -22.45 23.90 -14.59
N ILE A 90 -22.20 22.61 -14.83
CA ILE A 90 -21.11 22.12 -15.69
C ILE A 90 -21.63 21.43 -16.95
N ALA A 91 -22.82 20.82 -16.87
CA ALA A 91 -23.51 20.27 -18.04
C ALA A 91 -25.02 20.32 -17.86
N GLN A 92 -25.74 20.21 -18.96
CA GLN A 92 -27.18 20.15 -18.99
C GLN A 92 -27.64 19.05 -19.92
N ILE A 93 -28.44 18.12 -19.39
CA ILE A 93 -29.22 17.14 -20.14
C ILE A 93 -30.45 17.89 -20.69
N ASP A 94 -30.97 17.49 -21.84
CA ASP A 94 -32.14 18.13 -22.41
C ASP A 94 -33.33 18.05 -21.43
N PRO A 95 -33.79 19.20 -20.88
CA PRO A 95 -34.81 19.23 -19.86
C PRO A 95 -36.23 19.07 -20.43
N ALA A 96 -36.43 19.07 -21.76
CA ALA A 96 -37.74 19.14 -22.37
C ALA A 96 -38.69 18.02 -21.91
N ILE A 97 -38.22 16.78 -21.87
CA ILE A 97 -39.01 15.64 -21.38
C ILE A 97 -39.33 15.76 -19.92
N PHE A 98 -38.35 16.14 -19.09
CA PHE A 98 -38.53 16.30 -17.63
C PHE A 98 -39.48 17.45 -17.32
N GLN A 99 -39.39 18.56 -18.06
CA GLN A 99 -40.29 19.67 -17.92
C GLN A 99 -41.75 19.27 -18.24
N ALA A 100 -41.95 18.53 -19.34
CA ALA A 100 -43.27 18.04 -19.70
C ALA A 100 -43.85 17.09 -18.59
N GLN A 101 -43.02 16.29 -17.96
CA GLN A 101 -43.43 15.44 -16.85
C GLN A 101 -43.83 16.25 -15.61
N VAL A 102 -43.08 17.31 -15.29
CA VAL A 102 -43.40 18.24 -14.20
C VAL A 102 -44.73 18.93 -14.48
N ASP A 103 -44.94 19.45 -15.71
CA ASP A 103 -46.17 20.12 -16.08
C ASP A 103 -47.40 19.18 -16.00
N GLN A 104 -47.26 17.93 -16.43
CA GLN A 104 -48.29 16.91 -16.28
C GLN A 104 -48.59 16.61 -14.81
N ALA A 105 -47.55 16.42 -13.97
CA ALA A 105 -47.74 16.17 -12.52
C ALA A 105 -48.38 17.37 -11.83
N LYS A 106 -48.02 18.61 -12.22
CA LYS A 106 -48.62 19.84 -11.72
C LYS A 106 -50.13 19.94 -12.07
N ALA A 107 -50.48 19.59 -13.33
CA ALA A 107 -51.89 19.54 -13.72
C ALA A 107 -52.68 18.52 -12.89
N ASN A 108 -52.08 17.36 -12.55
CA ASN A 108 -52.71 16.36 -11.69
C ASN A 108 -52.92 16.88 -10.26
N VAL A 109 -52.00 17.64 -9.70
CA VAL A 109 -52.17 18.29 -8.40
C VAL A 109 -53.36 19.25 -8.43
N LEU A 110 -53.47 20.10 -9.48
CA LEU A 110 -54.58 21.05 -9.65
C LEU A 110 -55.95 20.33 -9.76
N ASN A 111 -56.04 19.22 -10.49
CA ASN A 111 -57.23 18.41 -10.60
C ASN A 111 -57.68 17.82 -9.25
N ASN A 112 -56.72 17.28 -8.48
CA ASN A 112 -57.02 16.74 -7.17
C ASN A 112 -57.39 17.85 -6.17
N GLN A 113 -56.82 19.05 -6.27
CA GLN A 113 -57.22 20.21 -5.49
C GLN A 113 -58.66 20.65 -5.79
N ALA A 114 -59.06 20.66 -7.07
CA ALA A 114 -60.41 20.96 -7.47
C ALA A 114 -61.41 19.89 -6.90
N SER A 115 -61.01 18.62 -6.93
CA SER A 115 -61.78 17.52 -6.34
C SER A 115 -61.94 17.66 -4.82
N LEU A 116 -60.88 18.07 -4.13
CA LEU A 116 -60.94 18.39 -2.69
C LEU A 116 -61.88 19.56 -2.38
N LEU A 117 -61.87 20.63 -3.19
CA LEU A 117 -62.72 21.75 -3.05
C LEU A 117 -64.20 21.34 -3.23
N ASN A 118 -64.51 20.47 -4.20
CA ASN A 118 -65.83 19.90 -4.38
C ASN A 118 -66.28 19.07 -3.19
N ALA A 119 -65.41 18.24 -2.64
CA ALA A 119 -65.70 17.47 -1.42
C ALA A 119 -65.95 18.35 -0.22
N GLN A 120 -65.20 19.42 -0.05
CA GLN A 120 -65.41 20.41 1.02
C GLN A 120 -66.78 21.13 0.87
N ALA A 121 -67.13 21.50 -0.37
CA ALA A 121 -68.43 22.11 -0.62
C ALA A 121 -69.58 21.14 -0.28
N ASN A 122 -69.45 19.85 -0.59
CA ASN A 122 -70.41 18.83 -0.22
C ASN A 122 -70.51 18.61 1.31
N LEU A 123 -69.35 18.69 2.02
CA LEU A 123 -69.36 18.63 3.48
C LEU A 123 -70.13 19.81 4.08
N VAL A 124 -69.91 21.05 3.59
CA VAL A 124 -70.67 22.23 4.04
C VAL A 124 -72.15 22.05 3.79
N LYS A 125 -72.57 21.48 2.61
CA LYS A 125 -73.96 21.17 2.33
C LYS A 125 -74.54 20.19 3.34
N ALA A 126 -73.79 19.12 3.69
CA ALA A 126 -74.23 18.12 4.68
C ALA A 126 -74.31 18.73 6.08
N GLU A 127 -73.40 19.65 6.45
CA GLU A 127 -73.44 20.36 7.73
C GLU A 127 -74.68 21.23 7.87
N VAL A 128 -75.08 21.94 6.81
CA VAL A 128 -76.32 22.70 6.76
C VAL A 128 -77.54 21.77 6.93
N ALA A 129 -77.53 20.60 6.29
CA ALA A 129 -78.67 19.62 6.45
C ALA A 129 -78.77 19.09 7.89
N VAL A 130 -77.65 18.82 8.56
CA VAL A 130 -77.63 18.46 10.00
C VAL A 130 -78.21 19.57 10.85
N LEU A 131 -77.81 20.84 10.58
CA LEU A 131 -78.29 21.99 11.33
C LEU A 131 -79.82 22.16 11.17
N ASP A 132 -80.32 21.97 9.93
CA ASP A 132 -81.75 22.07 9.66
C ASP A 132 -82.57 20.92 10.33
N ALA A 133 -82.13 19.67 10.21
CA ALA A 133 -82.73 18.49 10.87
C ALA A 133 -82.70 18.63 12.40
N LYS A 134 -81.57 19.16 12.96
CA LYS A 134 -81.48 19.44 14.38
C LYS A 134 -82.49 20.49 14.83
N ARG A 135 -82.62 21.61 14.13
CA ARG A 135 -83.64 22.66 14.45
C ARG A 135 -85.05 22.11 14.41
N ASN A 136 -85.31 21.21 13.48
CA ASN A 136 -86.67 20.54 13.41
C ASN A 136 -86.85 19.63 14.60
N LEU A 137 -85.86 18.81 14.98
CA LEU A 137 -85.86 17.95 16.16
C LEU A 137 -86.07 18.77 17.45
N ASP A 138 -85.27 19.81 17.67
CA ASP A 138 -85.33 20.71 18.84
C ASP A 138 -86.69 21.40 18.95
N ARG A 139 -87.34 21.73 17.81
CA ARG A 139 -88.68 22.30 17.77
C ARG A 139 -89.78 21.29 18.17
N ASN A 140 -89.63 20.03 17.74
CA ASN A 140 -90.59 18.98 18.02
C ASN A 140 -90.56 18.41 19.46
N LEU A 141 -89.35 18.43 20.07
CA LEU A 141 -89.15 17.95 21.44
C LEU A 141 -90.11 18.53 22.48
N PRO A 142 -90.31 19.85 22.65
CA PRO A 142 -91.21 20.45 23.59
C PRO A 142 -92.66 20.26 23.22
N LEU A 143 -92.95 20.00 21.92
CA LEU A 143 -94.33 19.76 21.47
C LEU A 143 -94.84 18.32 21.82
N VAL A 144 -93.95 17.31 21.79
CA VAL A 144 -94.28 15.95 22.27
C VAL A 144 -94.47 15.91 23.79
N GLU A 145 -93.60 16.62 24.55
CA GLU A 145 -93.70 16.73 26.00
C GLU A 145 -95.06 17.31 26.41
N LYS A 146 -95.54 18.30 25.64
CA LYS A 146 -96.93 18.87 25.82
C LYS A 146 -98.02 18.06 25.20
N LYS A 147 -97.78 16.90 24.60
CA LYS A 147 -98.77 16.01 23.91
C LYS A 147 -99.50 16.67 22.75
N VAL A 148 -98.91 17.70 22.11
CA VAL A 148 -99.46 18.42 20.96
C VAL A 148 -99.26 17.63 19.65
N ILE A 149 -98.19 16.83 19.53
CA ILE A 149 -97.90 16.03 18.37
C ILE A 149 -97.72 14.55 18.75
N ALA A 150 -97.90 13.62 17.77
CA ALA A 150 -97.69 12.19 17.97
C ALA A 150 -96.26 11.78 18.19
N GLN A 151 -95.97 10.78 19.00
CA GLN A 151 -94.62 10.20 19.21
C GLN A 151 -93.98 9.80 17.90
N ALA A 152 -94.71 9.23 16.97
CA ALA A 152 -94.20 8.85 15.64
C ALA A 152 -93.62 10.04 14.84
N THR A 153 -94.11 11.26 15.06
CA THR A 153 -93.59 12.47 14.43
C THR A 153 -92.19 12.83 15.02
N MET A 154 -92.05 12.64 16.31
CA MET A 154 -90.78 12.84 17.00
C MET A 154 -89.77 11.79 16.58
N ASP A 155 -90.11 10.50 16.52
CA ASP A 155 -89.23 9.41 16.08
C ASP A 155 -88.78 9.63 14.65
N THR A 156 -89.69 10.14 13.78
CA THR A 156 -89.30 10.51 12.41
C THR A 156 -88.30 11.69 12.37
N ALA A 157 -88.51 12.70 13.22
CA ALA A 157 -87.54 13.83 13.29
C ALA A 157 -86.15 13.39 13.81
N GLN A 158 -86.15 12.48 14.81
CA GLN A 158 -84.89 11.86 15.31
C GLN A 158 -84.18 11.05 14.21
N ALA A 159 -84.91 10.19 13.53
CA ALA A 159 -84.33 9.39 12.43
C ALA A 159 -83.78 10.24 11.28
N ASN A 160 -84.42 11.37 10.97
CA ASN A 160 -83.98 12.33 9.99
C ASN A 160 -82.65 13.01 10.45
N TYR A 161 -82.62 13.39 11.75
CA TYR A 161 -81.36 13.96 12.31
C TYR A 161 -80.20 12.95 12.27
N ASP A 162 -80.38 11.73 12.72
CA ASP A 162 -79.39 10.67 12.74
C ASP A 162 -78.87 10.37 11.31
N THR A 163 -79.85 10.36 10.35
CA THR A 163 -79.50 10.18 8.92
C THR A 163 -78.61 11.33 8.39
N ALA A 164 -78.96 12.59 8.77
CA ALA A 164 -78.20 13.76 8.35
C ALA A 164 -76.77 13.76 8.97
N VAL A 165 -76.67 13.32 10.25
CA VAL A 165 -75.37 13.15 10.93
C VAL A 165 -74.52 12.08 10.22
N ALA A 166 -75.09 10.92 9.89
CA ALA A 166 -74.39 9.89 9.14
C ALA A 166 -73.91 10.38 7.75
N GLN A 167 -74.72 11.16 7.03
CA GLN A 167 -74.36 11.77 5.75
C GLN A 167 -73.26 12.77 5.89
N LYS A 168 -73.20 13.54 6.97
CA LYS A 168 -72.07 14.45 7.27
C LYS A 168 -70.75 13.66 7.47
N GLU A 169 -70.77 12.58 8.25
CA GLU A 169 -69.58 11.73 8.46
C GLU A 169 -69.08 11.12 7.16
N VAL A 170 -69.94 10.71 6.26
CA VAL A 170 -69.60 10.23 4.92
C VAL A 170 -68.93 11.35 4.10
N ALA A 171 -69.53 12.56 4.11
CA ALA A 171 -68.97 13.70 3.39
C ALA A 171 -67.58 14.13 3.97
N LYS A 172 -67.41 14.03 5.28
CA LYS A 172 -66.13 14.28 5.95
C LYS A 172 -65.06 13.24 5.53
N ALA A 173 -65.40 11.97 5.54
CA ALA A 173 -64.53 10.91 5.06
C ALA A 173 -64.11 11.10 3.57
N GLN A 174 -65.02 11.63 2.74
CA GLN A 174 -64.73 11.98 1.36
C GLN A 174 -63.74 13.15 1.26
N VAL A 175 -63.80 14.16 2.15
CA VAL A 175 -62.81 15.24 2.25
C VAL A 175 -61.46 14.71 2.63
N ASP A 176 -61.40 13.82 3.63
CA ASP A 176 -60.14 13.20 4.08
C ASP A 176 -59.52 12.36 2.97
N SER A 177 -60.33 11.58 2.23
CA SER A 177 -59.89 10.83 1.05
C SER A 177 -59.33 11.75 -0.05
N SER A 178 -60.08 12.80 -0.40
CA SER A 178 -59.63 13.77 -1.42
C SER A 178 -58.37 14.52 -1.00
N LYS A 179 -58.21 14.83 0.28
CA LYS A 179 -56.96 15.42 0.86
C LYS A 179 -55.80 14.46 0.70
N ALA A 180 -55.97 13.16 0.98
CA ALA A 180 -54.94 12.17 0.78
C ALA A 180 -54.49 12.06 -0.71
N GLN A 181 -55.45 12.18 -1.64
CA GLN A 181 -55.15 12.20 -3.09
C GLN A 181 -54.34 13.41 -3.50
N VAL A 182 -54.61 14.59 -2.90
CA VAL A 182 -53.77 15.80 -3.13
C VAL A 182 -52.35 15.59 -2.65
N GLU A 183 -52.16 15.02 -1.45
CA GLU A 183 -50.81 14.76 -0.93
C GLU A 183 -50.09 13.72 -1.77
N GLN A 184 -50.75 12.69 -2.27
CA GLN A 184 -50.17 11.71 -3.20
C GLN A 184 -49.73 12.40 -4.54
N ALA A 185 -50.56 13.27 -5.09
CA ALA A 185 -50.23 13.98 -6.31
C ALA A 185 -49.05 14.95 -6.11
N LYS A 186 -48.97 15.62 -4.93
CA LYS A 186 -47.83 16.46 -4.56
C LYS A 186 -46.54 15.66 -4.43
N ALA A 187 -46.58 14.46 -3.84
CA ALA A 187 -45.42 13.57 -3.76
C ALA A 187 -44.91 13.18 -5.17
N ALA A 188 -45.83 12.86 -6.08
CA ALA A 188 -45.51 12.57 -7.49
C ALA A 188 -44.89 13.78 -8.18
N LEU A 189 -45.40 14.99 -7.94
CA LEU A 189 -44.82 16.24 -8.48
C LEU A 189 -43.40 16.45 -7.95
N ASN A 190 -43.15 16.24 -6.66
CA ASN A 190 -41.82 16.37 -6.04
C ASN A 190 -40.80 15.42 -6.70
N LEU A 191 -41.19 14.18 -7.03
CA LEU A 191 -40.36 13.22 -7.71
C LEU A 191 -39.96 13.73 -9.10
N THR A 192 -40.93 14.17 -9.90
CA THR A 192 -40.67 14.70 -11.25
C THR A 192 -39.82 16.00 -11.24
N ASP A 193 -40.04 16.89 -10.28
CA ASP A 193 -39.25 18.09 -10.08
C ASP A 193 -37.78 17.76 -9.69
N THR A 194 -37.60 16.73 -8.89
CA THR A 194 -36.27 16.24 -8.50
C THR A 194 -35.52 15.68 -9.74
N ASN A 195 -36.22 14.94 -10.62
CA ASN A 195 -35.63 14.45 -11.87
C ASN A 195 -35.26 15.62 -12.81
N LEU A 196 -36.08 16.64 -12.89
CA LEU A 196 -35.76 17.86 -13.65
C LEU A 196 -34.53 18.59 -13.10
N ARG A 197 -34.39 18.65 -11.78
CA ARG A 197 -33.17 19.22 -11.15
C ARG A 197 -31.93 18.39 -11.48
N TYR A 198 -32.03 17.06 -11.51
CA TYR A 198 -30.94 16.17 -11.90
C TYR A 198 -30.55 16.27 -13.36
N ALA A 199 -31.43 16.78 -14.25
CA ALA A 199 -31.06 17.09 -15.62
C ALA A 199 -30.04 18.24 -15.72
N THR A 200 -29.90 19.07 -14.67
CA THR A 200 -28.87 20.10 -14.57
C THR A 200 -27.72 19.59 -13.70
N ILE A 201 -26.58 19.25 -14.32
CA ILE A 201 -25.43 18.68 -13.65
C ILE A 201 -24.57 19.82 -13.08
N ARG A 202 -24.31 19.74 -11.77
CA ARG A 202 -23.54 20.76 -11.04
C ARG A 202 -22.28 20.15 -10.43
N SER A 203 -21.26 20.99 -10.27
CA SER A 203 -20.06 20.60 -9.55
C SER A 203 -20.38 20.49 -8.05
N PRO A 204 -20.05 19.36 -7.40
CA PRO A 204 -20.24 19.20 -5.95
C PRO A 204 -19.12 19.86 -5.12
N VAL A 205 -18.04 20.32 -5.75
CA VAL A 205 -16.86 20.90 -5.09
C VAL A 205 -16.27 22.06 -5.90
N ASN A 206 -15.51 22.91 -5.21
CA ASN A 206 -14.61 23.84 -5.88
C ASN A 206 -13.40 23.06 -6.39
N GLY A 207 -12.98 23.25 -7.63
CA GLY A 207 -11.83 22.52 -8.18
C GLY A 207 -11.56 22.77 -9.66
N THR A 208 -10.73 21.93 -10.24
CA THR A 208 -10.38 21.97 -11.67
C THR A 208 -10.83 20.68 -12.35
N VAL A 209 -11.47 20.79 -13.48
CA VAL A 209 -11.87 19.64 -14.31
C VAL A 209 -10.64 18.97 -14.90
N ILE A 210 -10.39 17.70 -14.53
CA ILE A 210 -9.29 16.88 -15.07
C ILE A 210 -9.70 16.23 -16.38
N SER A 211 -10.89 15.61 -16.39
CA SER A 211 -11.39 14.91 -17.57
C SER A 211 -12.87 15.20 -17.81
N ARG A 212 -13.24 15.19 -19.08
CA ARG A 212 -14.59 15.26 -19.61
C ARG A 212 -14.81 14.04 -20.49
N ASN A 213 -15.75 13.19 -20.10
CA ASN A 213 -16.00 11.91 -20.79
C ASN A 213 -17.33 11.92 -21.57
N VAL A 214 -17.82 13.09 -21.92
CA VAL A 214 -19.11 13.26 -22.57
C VAL A 214 -19.07 14.44 -23.55
N ASP A 215 -19.79 14.33 -24.67
CA ASP A 215 -19.91 15.37 -25.68
C ASP A 215 -21.35 15.87 -25.83
N VAL A 216 -21.51 17.09 -26.41
CA VAL A 216 -22.84 17.64 -26.77
C VAL A 216 -23.50 16.75 -27.80
N GLY A 217 -24.78 16.43 -27.57
CA GLY A 217 -25.54 15.51 -28.43
C GLY A 217 -25.38 14.03 -28.06
N GLN A 218 -24.45 13.69 -27.14
CA GLN A 218 -24.29 12.31 -26.64
C GLN A 218 -25.44 11.94 -25.73
N THR A 219 -25.99 10.73 -25.88
CA THR A 219 -26.98 10.17 -24.96
C THR A 219 -26.29 9.42 -23.81
N VAL A 220 -26.66 9.75 -22.58
CA VAL A 220 -26.19 9.09 -21.37
C VAL A 220 -27.32 8.26 -20.77
N ALA A 221 -27.00 7.02 -20.35
CA ALA A 221 -27.94 6.09 -19.73
C ALA A 221 -27.52 5.83 -18.28
N ALA A 222 -28.32 6.26 -17.33
CA ALA A 222 -28.07 6.13 -15.90
C ALA A 222 -28.76 4.90 -15.26
N SER A 223 -29.42 4.06 -16.06
CA SER A 223 -30.30 2.98 -15.56
C SER A 223 -29.56 1.77 -14.98
N LEU A 224 -28.31 1.48 -15.41
CA LEU A 224 -27.53 0.32 -14.95
C LEU A 224 -26.27 0.74 -14.15
N GLN A 225 -25.57 1.74 -14.63
CA GLN A 225 -24.42 2.37 -13.96
C GLN A 225 -24.44 3.86 -14.25
N ALA A 226 -24.23 4.68 -13.24
CA ALA A 226 -24.09 6.11 -13.43
C ALA A 226 -22.80 6.40 -14.21
N PRO A 227 -22.87 6.83 -15.48
CA PRO A 227 -21.66 7.14 -16.26
C PRO A 227 -20.96 8.36 -15.66
N THR A 228 -19.64 8.27 -15.50
CA THR A 228 -18.84 9.43 -15.09
C THR A 228 -18.74 10.40 -16.26
N LEU A 229 -19.23 11.62 -16.08
CA LEU A 229 -19.22 12.68 -17.09
C LEU A 229 -17.99 13.57 -16.92
N PHE A 230 -17.64 13.92 -15.69
CA PHE A 230 -16.49 14.75 -15.36
C PHE A 230 -15.72 14.15 -14.19
N THR A 231 -14.41 14.34 -14.21
CA THR A 231 -13.54 14.13 -13.04
C THR A 231 -13.00 15.48 -12.60
N ILE A 232 -13.24 15.85 -11.36
CA ILE A 232 -12.85 17.15 -10.79
C ILE A 232 -11.85 16.93 -9.68
N ALA A 233 -10.65 17.53 -9.79
CA ALA A 233 -9.69 17.61 -8.69
C ALA A 233 -10.06 18.81 -7.81
N LYS A 234 -10.16 18.59 -6.51
CA LYS A 234 -10.44 19.66 -5.55
C LYS A 234 -9.28 20.66 -5.48
N ASP A 235 -8.05 20.15 -5.46
CA ASP A 235 -6.85 20.97 -5.35
C ASP A 235 -5.67 20.27 -6.05
N LEU A 236 -5.11 20.92 -7.07
CA LEU A 236 -3.93 20.43 -7.80
C LEU A 236 -2.60 20.87 -7.16
N THR A 237 -2.62 21.72 -6.15
CA THR A 237 -1.42 22.13 -5.41
C THR A 237 -0.97 21.07 -4.42
N LYS A 238 -1.89 20.17 -4.01
CA LYS A 238 -1.66 19.05 -3.11
C LYS A 238 -1.90 17.75 -3.86
N MET A 239 -0.81 17.08 -4.19
CA MET A 239 -0.85 15.83 -4.93
C MET A 239 -0.41 14.67 -4.04
N GLN A 240 -0.67 13.47 -4.49
CA GLN A 240 -0.13 12.25 -3.92
C GLN A 240 0.44 11.36 -5.02
N VAL A 241 1.42 10.56 -4.66
CA VAL A 241 1.91 9.47 -5.49
C VAL A 241 1.40 8.18 -4.87
N ASP A 242 0.52 7.51 -5.58
CA ASP A 242 0.06 6.16 -5.23
C ASP A 242 1.10 5.18 -5.77
N THR A 243 1.86 4.55 -4.87
CA THR A 243 3.08 3.79 -5.20
C THR A 243 2.90 2.32 -4.89
N ASN A 244 3.09 1.45 -5.91
CA ASN A 244 2.98 0.01 -5.76
C ASN A 244 4.29 -0.58 -5.23
N VAL A 245 4.32 -0.90 -3.94
CA VAL A 245 5.47 -1.50 -3.25
C VAL A 245 5.27 -3.00 -3.10
N SER A 246 6.33 -3.79 -3.32
CA SER A 246 6.27 -5.24 -3.18
C SER A 246 6.02 -5.67 -1.73
N GLU A 247 5.36 -6.85 -1.54
CA GLU A 247 5.16 -7.44 -0.21
C GLU A 247 6.47 -7.64 0.56
N ALA A 248 7.58 -7.93 -0.15
CA ALA A 248 8.88 -8.14 0.47
C ALA A 248 9.47 -6.88 1.12
N ASP A 249 9.07 -5.70 0.65
CA ASP A 249 9.65 -4.41 1.04
C ASP A 249 8.72 -3.56 1.90
N VAL A 250 7.39 -3.75 1.78
CA VAL A 250 6.39 -2.92 2.48
C VAL A 250 6.53 -2.96 4.00
N GLY A 251 6.96 -4.11 4.57
CA GLY A 251 7.18 -4.26 6.02
C GLY A 251 8.28 -3.37 6.60
N ARG A 252 9.08 -2.72 5.75
CA ARG A 252 10.14 -1.78 6.15
C ARG A 252 9.72 -0.32 6.05
N ILE A 253 8.59 -0.05 5.39
CA ILE A 253 8.09 1.32 5.17
C ILE A 253 7.19 1.71 6.34
N THR A 254 7.44 2.89 6.89
CA THR A 254 6.63 3.49 7.96
C THR A 254 6.17 4.89 7.58
N VAL A 255 5.02 5.28 8.12
CA VAL A 255 4.46 6.63 7.92
C VAL A 255 5.45 7.68 8.45
N GLY A 256 5.61 8.75 7.71
CA GLY A 256 6.51 9.87 8.03
C GLY A 256 7.90 9.78 7.40
N GLN A 257 8.28 8.66 6.77
CA GLN A 257 9.55 8.53 6.05
C GLN A 257 9.62 9.48 4.86
N ASP A 258 10.83 9.99 4.62
CA ASP A 258 11.10 10.84 3.46
C ASP A 258 11.19 9.98 2.19
N ALA A 259 10.58 10.48 1.13
CA ALA A 259 10.62 9.87 -0.18
C ALA A 259 11.05 10.89 -1.23
N THR A 260 11.82 10.43 -2.17
CA THR A 260 12.18 11.21 -3.37
C THR A 260 11.66 10.50 -4.61
N PHE A 261 11.28 11.26 -5.62
CA PHE A 261 10.85 10.67 -6.87
C PHE A 261 11.22 11.54 -8.07
N THR A 262 11.30 10.88 -9.20
CA THR A 262 11.50 11.51 -10.51
C THR A 262 10.30 11.19 -11.40
N VAL A 263 9.97 12.09 -12.30
CA VAL A 263 8.96 11.88 -13.33
C VAL A 263 9.61 12.03 -14.69
N ASP A 264 9.23 11.22 -15.64
CA ASP A 264 9.86 11.19 -16.98
C ASP A 264 9.68 12.51 -17.74
N ALA A 265 8.58 13.23 -17.46
CA ALA A 265 8.32 14.55 -18.03
C ALA A 265 9.31 15.63 -17.59
N TYR A 266 10.04 15.44 -16.48
CA TYR A 266 11.03 16.36 -15.96
C TYR A 266 12.32 15.61 -15.60
N ALA A 267 12.98 15.06 -16.62
CA ALA A 267 14.24 14.36 -16.48
C ALA A 267 15.30 15.26 -15.80
N GLY A 268 15.93 14.73 -14.75
CA GLY A 268 16.95 15.44 -13.98
C GLY A 268 16.42 16.31 -12.83
N ARG A 269 15.10 16.40 -12.62
CA ARG A 269 14.50 17.04 -11.44
C ARG A 269 14.00 15.98 -10.46
N THR A 270 14.49 16.06 -9.23
CA THR A 270 14.03 15.25 -8.12
C THR A 270 12.99 16.02 -7.31
N PHE A 271 11.85 15.41 -7.11
CA PHE A 271 10.79 15.90 -6.24
C PHE A 271 10.90 15.22 -4.88
N ARG A 272 10.38 15.86 -3.84
CA ARG A 272 10.39 15.34 -2.47
C ARG A 272 8.96 15.19 -1.97
N GLY A 273 8.73 14.15 -1.20
CA GLY A 273 7.47 13.89 -0.53
C GLY A 273 7.69 13.15 0.76
N LYS A 274 6.60 12.87 1.47
CA LYS A 274 6.62 12.05 2.68
C LYS A 274 5.58 10.95 2.58
N VAL A 275 5.91 9.78 3.11
CA VAL A 275 4.95 8.69 3.26
C VAL A 275 3.86 9.14 4.23
N SER A 276 2.64 9.28 3.73
CA SER A 276 1.47 9.68 4.52
C SER A 276 0.67 8.50 5.02
N GLU A 277 0.61 7.42 4.23
CA GLU A 277 -0.19 6.23 4.53
C GLU A 277 0.39 5.00 3.84
N VAL A 278 0.25 3.85 4.48
CA VAL A 278 0.46 2.52 3.87
C VAL A 278 -0.88 1.80 3.90
N ARG A 279 -1.48 1.56 2.73
CA ARG A 279 -2.79 0.92 2.62
C ARG A 279 -2.69 -0.57 2.86
N ASN A 280 -3.58 -1.10 3.71
CA ASN A 280 -3.56 -2.52 4.08
C ASN A 280 -4.16 -3.45 3.00
N ALA A 281 -4.91 -2.90 2.04
CA ALA A 281 -5.51 -3.68 0.96
C ALA A 281 -4.45 -4.04 -0.09
N PRO A 282 -4.18 -5.33 -0.36
CA PRO A 282 -3.24 -5.73 -1.39
C PRO A 282 -3.82 -5.46 -2.78
N ILE A 283 -2.96 -5.09 -3.71
CA ILE A 283 -3.26 -4.94 -5.13
C ILE A 283 -2.42 -5.98 -5.88
N ILE A 284 -3.05 -6.74 -6.77
CA ILE A 284 -2.35 -7.72 -7.59
C ILE A 284 -2.04 -7.08 -8.94
N VAL A 285 -0.76 -6.78 -9.17
CA VAL A 285 -0.25 -6.26 -10.44
C VAL A 285 0.58 -7.35 -11.12
N GLN A 286 0.19 -7.79 -12.29
CA GLN A 286 0.90 -8.83 -13.06
C GLN A 286 1.22 -10.10 -12.23
N ASN A 287 0.27 -10.59 -11.44
CA ASN A 287 0.41 -11.72 -10.52
C ASN A 287 1.41 -11.52 -9.36
N VAL A 288 1.83 -10.28 -9.09
CA VAL A 288 2.65 -9.92 -7.94
C VAL A 288 1.80 -9.18 -6.93
N VAL A 289 1.85 -9.60 -5.68
CA VAL A 289 1.17 -8.90 -4.57
C VAL A 289 1.96 -7.64 -4.23
N THR A 290 1.29 -6.51 -4.33
CA THR A 290 1.84 -5.19 -3.98
C THR A 290 0.91 -4.48 -3.01
N TYR A 291 1.45 -3.53 -2.28
CA TYR A 291 0.70 -2.65 -1.38
C TYR A 291 0.86 -1.22 -1.84
N ASP A 292 -0.23 -0.47 -1.73
CA ASP A 292 -0.23 0.93 -2.12
C ASP A 292 0.32 1.79 -0.96
N VAL A 293 1.43 2.45 -1.22
CA VAL A 293 2.08 3.40 -0.33
C VAL A 293 1.83 4.81 -0.87
N VAL A 294 1.08 5.60 -0.11
CA VAL A 294 0.71 6.95 -0.48
C VAL A 294 1.77 7.94 -0.01
N ILE A 295 2.32 8.69 -0.94
CA ILE A 295 3.33 9.71 -0.69
C ILE A 295 2.74 11.08 -1.00
N GLN A 296 2.63 11.91 0.02
CA GLN A 296 2.13 13.27 -0.14
C GLN A 296 3.21 14.20 -0.71
N VAL A 297 2.79 15.02 -1.68
CA VAL A 297 3.68 15.90 -2.44
C VAL A 297 3.07 17.28 -2.59
N ASP A 298 3.88 18.31 -2.42
CA ASP A 298 3.53 19.71 -2.68
C ASP A 298 3.79 20.06 -4.15
N ASN A 299 2.76 20.58 -4.84
CA ASN A 299 2.79 20.92 -6.27
C ASN A 299 2.37 22.37 -6.51
N ARG A 300 2.93 23.31 -5.75
CA ARG A 300 2.59 24.76 -5.89
C ARG A 300 2.90 25.30 -7.28
N ASP A 301 3.90 24.75 -7.94
CA ASP A 301 4.29 25.11 -9.31
C ASP A 301 3.33 24.58 -10.38
N LEU A 302 2.35 23.72 -10.03
CA LEU A 302 1.41 23.04 -10.93
C LEU A 302 2.09 22.25 -12.06
N LYS A 303 3.35 21.82 -11.86
CA LYS A 303 4.13 21.06 -12.83
C LYS A 303 3.74 19.59 -12.87
N LEU A 304 3.40 19.03 -11.71
CA LEU A 304 2.93 17.66 -11.64
C LEU A 304 1.47 17.60 -12.09
N LYS A 305 1.21 16.76 -13.09
CA LYS A 305 -0.14 16.57 -13.62
C LYS A 305 -0.68 15.20 -13.20
N PRO A 306 -2.00 15.09 -12.97
CA PRO A 306 -2.65 13.80 -12.73
C PRO A 306 -2.31 12.80 -13.83
N GLY A 307 -2.05 11.54 -13.43
CA GLY A 307 -1.73 10.47 -14.37
C GLY A 307 -0.25 10.33 -14.74
N MET A 308 0.64 11.25 -14.30
CA MET A 308 2.08 11.09 -14.55
C MET A 308 2.63 9.90 -13.76
N THR A 309 3.52 9.13 -14.40
CA THR A 309 4.28 8.05 -13.74
C THR A 309 5.47 8.62 -12.98
N ALA A 310 5.65 8.15 -11.76
CA ALA A 310 6.75 8.52 -10.88
C ALA A 310 7.59 7.29 -10.52
N ASN A 311 8.92 7.44 -10.60
CA ASN A 311 9.88 6.48 -10.07
C ASN A 311 10.28 6.95 -8.67
N VAL A 312 9.82 6.23 -7.67
CA VAL A 312 9.90 6.60 -6.25
C VAL A 312 11.02 5.85 -5.56
N SER A 313 11.73 6.54 -4.68
CA SER A 313 12.74 6.00 -3.77
C SER A 313 12.38 6.44 -2.35
N VAL A 314 11.91 5.49 -1.53
CA VAL A 314 11.60 5.73 -0.11
C VAL A 314 12.85 5.45 0.71
N MET A 315 13.26 6.40 1.54
CA MET A 315 14.41 6.28 2.43
C MET A 315 13.99 5.53 3.69
N ILE A 316 14.48 4.30 3.82
CA ILE A 316 14.19 3.45 5.00
C ILE A 316 15.15 3.76 6.13
N ALA A 317 16.43 3.85 5.83
CA ALA A 317 17.48 4.17 6.80
C ALA A 317 18.64 4.87 6.12
N ASN A 318 19.22 5.85 6.80
CA ASN A 318 20.45 6.52 6.42
C ASN A 318 21.46 6.31 7.56
N ARG A 319 22.67 5.89 7.23
CA ARG A 319 23.78 5.74 8.16
C ARG A 319 24.99 6.50 7.64
N GLU A 320 25.35 7.55 8.36
CA GLU A 320 26.49 8.41 8.00
C GLU A 320 27.76 8.02 8.79
N GLY A 321 28.91 8.15 8.15
CA GLY A 321 30.21 7.89 8.81
C GLY A 321 30.48 6.43 9.16
N VAL A 322 29.71 5.49 8.62
CA VAL A 322 29.88 4.05 8.86
C VAL A 322 30.96 3.45 7.97
N LEU A 323 31.63 2.41 8.48
CA LEU A 323 32.59 1.65 7.69
C LEU A 323 31.84 0.85 6.62
N LYS A 324 32.16 1.05 5.35
CA LYS A 324 31.48 0.40 4.23
C LYS A 324 32.43 -0.47 3.40
N ILE A 325 31.93 -1.58 2.94
CA ILE A 325 32.64 -2.52 2.06
C ILE A 325 31.84 -2.78 0.79
N PRO A 326 32.48 -2.93 -0.37
CA PRO A 326 31.75 -3.27 -1.59
C PRO A 326 31.19 -4.68 -1.51
N ASN A 327 29.93 -4.85 -1.94
CA ASN A 327 29.24 -6.15 -1.93
C ASN A 327 29.94 -7.20 -2.79
N ALA A 328 30.77 -6.79 -3.75
CA ALA A 328 31.64 -7.69 -4.52
C ALA A 328 32.63 -8.44 -3.63
N ALA A 329 33.16 -7.79 -2.56
CA ALA A 329 34.06 -8.45 -1.61
C ALA A 329 33.38 -9.56 -0.79
N LEU A 330 32.07 -9.41 -0.51
CA LEU A 330 31.27 -10.42 0.20
C LEU A 330 30.99 -11.65 -0.68
N ARG A 331 30.99 -11.48 -1.99
CA ARG A 331 30.75 -12.55 -2.96
C ARG A 331 32.03 -13.30 -3.36
N PHE A 332 33.18 -12.67 -3.11
CA PHE A 332 34.48 -13.27 -3.47
C PHE A 332 34.75 -14.52 -2.64
N ARG A 333 35.22 -15.59 -3.32
CA ARG A 333 35.69 -16.83 -2.72
C ARG A 333 36.93 -17.30 -3.48
N PRO A 334 38.11 -17.38 -2.85
CA PRO A 334 39.32 -17.80 -3.51
C PRO A 334 39.20 -19.24 -3.99
N GLN A 335 39.82 -19.56 -5.14
CA GLN A 335 39.79 -20.90 -5.72
C GLN A 335 40.39 -21.98 -4.80
N SER A 336 41.34 -21.57 -3.96
CA SER A 336 41.95 -22.46 -2.94
C SER A 336 40.93 -22.90 -1.86
N ALA A 337 39.87 -22.14 -1.62
CA ALA A 337 38.82 -22.54 -0.67
C ALA A 337 37.81 -23.55 -1.24
N LYS A 338 37.83 -23.83 -2.56
CA LYS A 338 36.96 -24.82 -3.21
C LYS A 338 37.48 -26.28 -3.08
N GLN A 339 38.74 -26.47 -2.67
CA GLN A 339 39.37 -27.81 -2.51
C GLN A 339 39.42 -28.30 -1.05
N GLY A 340 38.96 -27.55 -0.09
CA GLY A 340 38.88 -27.97 1.32
C GLY A 340 37.53 -28.57 1.63
N GLY A 341 37.50 -29.86 1.97
CA GLY A 341 36.50 -30.82 2.42
C GLY A 341 35.14 -30.41 2.96
N PRO A 342 34.30 -31.39 3.36
CA PRO A 342 32.91 -31.15 3.75
C PRO A 342 32.81 -30.25 4.96
N PRO A 343 31.66 -29.49 5.11
CA PRO A 343 31.51 -28.47 6.15
C PRO A 343 31.66 -29.09 7.53
N GLU A 344 32.63 -28.59 8.28
CA GLU A 344 32.79 -28.88 9.70
C GLU A 344 31.48 -28.63 10.44
N LYS A 345 31.06 -29.64 11.16
CA LYS A 345 29.82 -29.69 11.94
C LYS A 345 29.75 -28.53 12.95
N GLY A 346 28.58 -27.93 13.00
CA GLY A 346 28.12 -26.74 13.75
C GLY A 346 28.32 -26.69 15.25
N ASN A 347 29.43 -27.12 15.84
CA ASN A 347 29.65 -27.10 17.28
C ASN A 347 30.35 -25.82 17.80
N GLU A 348 31.08 -25.09 16.94
CA GLU A 348 31.73 -23.84 17.37
C GLU A 348 30.84 -22.59 17.27
N ARG A 349 29.83 -22.61 16.37
CA ARG A 349 28.90 -21.49 16.19
C ARG A 349 27.99 -21.24 17.41
N SER A 350 27.59 -22.29 18.13
CA SER A 350 26.73 -22.12 19.31
C SER A 350 27.48 -21.70 20.58
N ALA A 351 28.81 -21.89 20.63
CA ALA A 351 29.61 -21.44 21.75
C ALA A 351 29.93 -19.94 21.68
N SER A 352 30.14 -19.39 20.48
CA SER A 352 30.40 -17.96 20.27
C SER A 352 29.13 -17.10 20.46
N ALA A 353 27.97 -17.56 19.98
CA ALA A 353 26.70 -16.86 20.15
C ALA A 353 26.27 -16.73 21.63
N GLY A 354 26.50 -17.76 22.44
CA GLY A 354 26.23 -17.71 23.89
C GLY A 354 27.13 -16.71 24.63
N ARG A 355 28.42 -16.64 24.29
CA ARG A 355 29.34 -15.64 24.90
C ARG A 355 28.95 -14.21 24.53
N LEU A 356 28.64 -13.91 23.29
CA LEU A 356 28.19 -12.59 22.84
C LEU A 356 26.89 -12.15 23.53
N LEU A 357 25.95 -13.08 23.77
CA LEU A 357 24.72 -12.79 24.50
C LEU A 357 25.00 -12.44 25.97
N ILE A 358 25.89 -13.17 26.64
CA ILE A 358 26.28 -12.90 28.02
C ILE A 358 26.96 -11.54 28.13
N GLU A 359 27.90 -11.22 27.24
CA GLU A 359 28.65 -9.98 27.22
C GLU A 359 27.72 -8.76 26.99
N ARG A 360 26.76 -8.90 26.10
CA ARG A 360 25.73 -7.89 25.84
C ARG A 360 24.81 -7.66 27.05
N LEU A 361 24.27 -8.73 27.62
CA LEU A 361 23.39 -8.63 28.80
C LEU A 361 24.14 -8.07 30.01
N THR A 362 25.43 -8.37 30.12
CA THR A 362 26.29 -7.83 31.20
C THR A 362 26.47 -6.33 31.07
N SER A 363 26.73 -5.83 29.86
CA SER A 363 26.90 -4.40 29.60
C SER A 363 25.60 -3.59 29.69
N GLU A 364 24.49 -4.14 29.20
CA GLU A 364 23.20 -3.43 29.16
C GLU A 364 22.48 -3.42 30.53
N LEU A 365 22.59 -4.50 31.31
CA LEU A 365 21.87 -4.66 32.57
C LEU A 365 22.76 -4.47 33.79
N ASN A 366 24.08 -4.19 33.65
CA ASN A 366 25.08 -4.09 34.72
C ASN A 366 25.01 -5.29 35.67
N LEU A 367 25.12 -6.51 35.11
CA LEU A 367 25.04 -7.75 35.92
C LEU A 367 26.22 -7.89 36.87
N THR A 368 25.92 -8.31 38.09
CA THR A 368 26.97 -8.65 39.08
C THR A 368 27.72 -9.93 38.70
N PRO A 369 28.96 -10.16 39.15
CA PRO A 369 29.72 -11.39 38.88
C PRO A 369 28.98 -12.67 39.22
N ASP A 370 28.20 -12.68 40.34
CA ASP A 370 27.36 -13.81 40.75
C ASP A 370 26.19 -14.06 39.75
N GLN A 371 25.59 -13.01 39.26
CA GLN A 371 24.53 -13.10 38.23
C GLN A 371 25.07 -13.62 36.90
N GLN A 372 26.27 -13.19 36.49
CA GLN A 372 26.96 -13.69 35.30
C GLN A 372 27.24 -15.19 35.39
N SER A 373 27.76 -15.67 36.54
CA SER A 373 28.01 -17.09 36.76
C SER A 373 26.74 -17.93 36.69
N LYS A 374 25.65 -17.45 37.30
CA LYS A 374 24.33 -18.10 37.22
C LYS A 374 23.76 -18.13 35.80
N LEU A 375 23.93 -17.05 35.03
CA LEU A 375 23.51 -16.95 33.65
C LEU A 375 24.26 -17.94 32.76
N GLU A 376 25.58 -18.08 32.91
CA GLU A 376 26.39 -19.10 32.24
C GLU A 376 25.92 -20.51 32.53
N MET A 377 25.63 -20.81 33.78
CA MET A 377 25.15 -22.13 34.21
C MET A 377 23.80 -22.47 33.61
N VAL A 378 22.86 -21.51 33.56
CA VAL A 378 21.53 -21.66 32.95
C VAL A 378 21.65 -21.87 31.45
N LEU A 379 22.48 -21.12 30.75
CA LEU A 379 22.67 -21.29 29.31
C LEU A 379 23.36 -22.62 28.96
N ARG A 380 24.28 -23.10 29.80
CA ARG A 380 24.90 -24.42 29.65
C ARG A 380 23.90 -25.55 29.85
N SER A 381 23.11 -25.49 30.92
CA SER A 381 22.11 -26.55 31.23
C SER A 381 20.98 -26.63 30.18
N SER A 382 20.63 -25.50 29.55
CA SER A 382 19.57 -25.43 28.54
C SER A 382 20.01 -25.86 27.13
N ARG A 383 21.29 -26.21 26.93
CA ARG A 383 21.80 -26.58 25.58
C ARG A 383 21.09 -27.80 24.99
N GLN A 384 20.84 -28.82 25.79
CA GLN A 384 20.14 -30.02 25.30
C GLN A 384 18.69 -29.71 24.94
N GLU A 385 18.01 -28.92 25.75
CA GLU A 385 16.64 -28.46 25.54
C GLU A 385 16.51 -27.61 24.26
N PHE A 386 17.49 -26.74 23.97
CA PHE A 386 17.55 -25.94 22.74
C PHE A 386 17.82 -26.80 21.49
N GLN A 387 18.63 -27.84 21.60
CA GLN A 387 18.87 -28.78 20.50
C GLN A 387 17.62 -29.60 20.17
N GLU A 388 16.87 -30.05 21.17
CA GLU A 388 15.61 -30.78 20.96
C GLU A 388 14.54 -29.92 20.29
N ILE A 389 14.39 -28.64 20.71
CA ILE A 389 13.46 -27.69 20.10
C ILE A 389 13.85 -27.42 18.64
N SER A 390 15.13 -27.22 18.39
CA SER A 390 15.67 -26.96 17.06
C SER A 390 15.51 -28.14 16.08
N GLN A 391 15.42 -29.37 16.58
CA GLN A 391 15.20 -30.58 15.76
C GLN A 391 13.72 -30.90 15.50
N LYS A 392 12.82 -30.48 16.43
CA LYS A 392 11.40 -30.83 16.38
C LYS A 392 10.50 -29.79 15.70
N MET A 393 10.97 -28.56 15.53
CA MET A 393 10.16 -27.41 15.04
C MET A 393 10.78 -26.75 13.80
N LYS A 394 9.95 -26.05 12.99
CA LYS A 394 10.42 -25.20 11.89
C LYS A 394 11.29 -24.07 12.44
N SER A 395 12.27 -23.62 11.69
CA SER A 395 13.34 -22.71 12.15
C SER A 395 12.86 -21.39 12.78
N GLU A 396 11.69 -20.91 12.40
CA GLU A 396 11.10 -19.66 12.93
C GLU A 396 10.41 -19.91 14.29
N GLU A 397 9.55 -20.89 14.38
CA GLU A 397 8.86 -21.27 15.62
C GLU A 397 9.84 -21.77 16.70
N ALA A 398 10.92 -22.44 16.29
CA ALA A 398 11.98 -22.87 17.18
C ALA A 398 12.73 -21.68 17.81
N ARG A 399 12.98 -20.61 17.03
CA ARG A 399 13.63 -19.39 17.52
C ARG A 399 12.78 -18.68 18.56
N ASP A 400 11.49 -18.48 18.29
CA ASP A 400 10.58 -17.80 19.22
C ASP A 400 10.42 -18.57 20.53
N ARG A 401 10.35 -19.89 20.45
CA ARG A 401 10.26 -20.74 21.63
C ARG A 401 11.54 -20.72 22.48
N ILE A 402 12.70 -20.78 21.82
CA ILE A 402 14.02 -20.66 22.50
C ILE A 402 14.18 -19.29 23.14
N GLN A 403 13.80 -18.19 22.46
CA GLN A 403 13.84 -16.84 23.03
C GLN A 403 12.91 -16.70 24.25
N GLY A 404 11.70 -17.27 24.17
CA GLY A 404 10.76 -17.31 25.29
C GLY A 404 11.32 -18.02 26.51
N LEU A 405 11.93 -19.20 26.33
CA LEU A 405 12.57 -19.99 27.40
C LEU A 405 13.78 -19.26 27.98
N ILE A 406 14.63 -18.67 27.17
CA ILE A 406 15.77 -17.85 27.64
C ILE A 406 15.26 -16.68 28.49
N ARG A 407 14.24 -15.96 28.02
CA ARG A 407 13.66 -14.84 28.78
C ARG A 407 13.06 -15.26 30.09
N GLN A 408 12.35 -16.38 30.13
CA GLN A 408 11.75 -16.93 31.34
C GLN A 408 12.83 -17.34 32.37
N LYS A 409 13.89 -18.03 31.94
CA LYS A 409 14.99 -18.49 32.82
C LYS A 409 15.87 -17.33 33.31
N ILE A 410 16.10 -16.31 32.48
CA ILE A 410 16.86 -15.11 32.85
C ILE A 410 16.07 -14.23 33.82
N SER A 411 14.75 -14.09 33.66
CA SER A 411 13.93 -13.29 34.58
C SER A 411 14.00 -13.76 36.06
N GLY A 412 14.31 -15.03 36.29
CA GLY A 412 14.51 -15.57 37.65
C GLY A 412 15.83 -15.16 38.31
N ILE A 413 16.80 -14.62 37.56
CA ILE A 413 18.13 -14.21 38.05
C ILE A 413 18.24 -12.69 38.24
N LEU A 414 17.36 -11.93 37.61
CA LEU A 414 17.37 -10.47 37.56
C LEU A 414 16.58 -9.84 38.72
N THR A 415 17.04 -8.69 39.21
CA THR A 415 16.28 -7.85 40.16
C THR A 415 15.09 -7.18 39.44
N GLU A 416 14.11 -6.68 40.23
CA GLU A 416 12.92 -6.01 39.64
C GLU A 416 13.28 -4.81 38.77
N GLU A 417 14.29 -4.03 39.15
CA GLU A 417 14.80 -2.91 38.35
C GLU A 417 15.44 -3.37 37.01
N GLN A 418 16.19 -4.47 37.06
CA GLN A 418 16.79 -5.06 35.86
C GLN A 418 15.74 -5.71 34.96
N LYS A 419 14.61 -6.23 35.49
CA LYS A 419 13.48 -6.72 34.72
C LYS A 419 12.74 -5.60 33.97
N LEU A 420 12.59 -4.43 34.61
CA LEU A 420 12.02 -3.25 33.95
C LEU A 420 12.91 -2.77 32.82
N LYS A 421 14.21 -2.65 33.02
CA LYS A 421 15.18 -2.33 31.96
C LYS A 421 15.20 -3.37 30.85
N LEU A 422 15.08 -4.64 31.15
CA LEU A 422 14.98 -5.70 30.13
C LEU A 422 13.70 -5.57 29.30
N LYS A 423 12.60 -5.09 29.87
CA LYS A 423 11.38 -4.76 29.14
C LYS A 423 11.55 -3.52 28.24
N GLU A 424 12.17 -2.46 28.74
CA GLU A 424 12.45 -1.25 27.96
C GLU A 424 13.42 -1.51 26.81
N VAL A 425 14.47 -2.27 27.02
CA VAL A 425 15.41 -2.72 25.97
C VAL A 425 14.73 -3.62 24.94
N SER A 426 13.66 -4.33 25.32
CA SER A 426 12.87 -5.16 24.38
C SER A 426 11.90 -4.34 23.54
N TYR A 427 11.53 -3.14 23.95
CA TYR A 427 10.63 -2.22 23.24
C TYR A 427 11.35 -1.14 22.45
N SER A 428 12.57 -0.76 22.84
CA SER A 428 13.39 0.15 22.07
C SER A 428 14.09 -0.62 20.94
N SER A 429 13.55 -0.49 19.73
CA SER A 429 14.18 -0.75 18.43
C SER A 429 15.35 -1.73 18.47
N GLN A 430 15.09 -3.00 18.17
CA GLN A 430 16.18 -3.90 17.80
C GLN A 430 16.95 -3.23 16.64
N PRO A 431 18.21 -2.82 16.80
CA PRO A 431 19.09 -2.73 15.65
C PRO A 431 19.11 -4.14 15.07
N ASP A 432 18.75 -4.27 13.80
CA ASP A 432 18.80 -5.53 13.04
C ASP A 432 20.08 -6.28 13.48
N PRO A 433 19.98 -7.49 14.03
CA PRO A 433 21.15 -8.24 14.49
C PRO A 433 21.97 -8.58 13.27
N GLY A 434 22.79 -7.70 12.78
CA GLY A 434 23.49 -7.69 11.53
C GLY A 434 23.74 -9.07 10.95
N LYS A 435 23.72 -9.18 9.65
CA LYS A 435 23.91 -10.46 8.96
C LYS A 435 25.37 -10.88 9.04
N PRO A 436 25.72 -12.14 9.45
CA PRO A 436 27.09 -12.59 9.41
C PRO A 436 27.60 -12.58 7.97
N GLY A 437 28.68 -11.87 7.73
CA GLY A 437 29.39 -11.80 6.47
C GLY A 437 30.83 -12.29 6.59
N LYS A 438 31.44 -12.63 5.46
CA LYS A 438 32.84 -13.06 5.38
C LYS A 438 33.49 -12.34 4.20
N VAL A 439 34.59 -11.67 4.45
CA VAL A 439 35.44 -11.07 3.42
C VAL A 439 36.83 -11.69 3.46
N TRP A 440 37.58 -11.48 2.41
CA TRP A 440 38.95 -11.95 2.32
C TRP A 440 39.90 -10.76 2.22
N ILE A 441 40.91 -10.76 3.06
CA ILE A 441 42.01 -9.80 3.02
C ILE A 441 43.30 -10.47 2.56
N LEU A 442 44.25 -9.71 2.08
CA LEU A 442 45.57 -10.24 1.72
C LEU A 442 46.43 -10.31 2.97
N SER A 443 46.88 -11.52 3.35
CA SER A 443 47.85 -11.71 4.44
C SER A 443 49.20 -11.14 4.04
N PRO A 444 50.08 -10.76 4.97
CA PRO A 444 51.47 -10.39 4.69
C PRO A 444 52.25 -11.39 3.82
N GLU A 445 51.82 -12.65 3.86
CA GLU A 445 52.37 -13.73 3.03
C GLU A 445 51.81 -13.79 1.59
N GLY A 446 50.93 -12.85 1.19
CA GLY A 446 50.31 -12.81 -0.12
C GLY A 446 49.18 -13.83 -0.33
N LYS A 447 48.67 -14.46 0.71
CA LYS A 447 47.57 -15.44 0.65
C LYS A 447 46.24 -14.83 1.14
N PRO A 448 45.09 -15.20 0.55
CA PRO A 448 43.79 -14.77 1.03
C PRO A 448 43.48 -15.31 2.44
N ALA A 449 43.26 -14.43 3.41
CA ALA A 449 42.83 -14.77 4.78
C ALA A 449 41.39 -14.34 4.99
N PRO A 450 40.53 -15.21 5.57
CA PRO A 450 39.13 -14.89 5.81
C PRO A 450 38.97 -14.02 7.08
N VAL A 451 38.16 -12.97 6.98
CA VAL A 451 37.74 -12.14 8.11
C VAL A 451 36.22 -12.23 8.23
N SER A 452 35.76 -12.60 9.41
CA SER A 452 34.34 -12.65 9.75
C SER A 452 33.85 -11.27 10.20
N LEU A 453 32.71 -10.82 9.66
CA LEU A 453 32.11 -9.50 9.92
C LEU A 453 30.65 -9.65 10.28
N VAL A 454 30.13 -8.67 10.98
CA VAL A 454 28.68 -8.46 11.13
C VAL A 454 28.32 -7.26 10.25
N LEU A 455 27.42 -7.50 9.30
CA LEU A 455 26.99 -6.54 8.31
C LEU A 455 25.67 -5.90 8.74
N GLY A 456 25.55 -4.60 8.55
CA GLY A 456 24.32 -3.83 8.74
C GLY A 456 23.51 -3.67 7.48
N ILE A 457 23.09 -2.44 7.22
CA ILE A 457 22.31 -2.08 6.04
C ILE A 457 23.17 -2.13 4.76
N THR A 458 22.51 -2.26 3.62
CA THR A 458 23.16 -2.28 2.31
C THR A 458 22.39 -1.42 1.32
N ASP A 459 23.13 -0.68 0.49
CA ASP A 459 22.59 0.11 -0.64
C ASP A 459 22.59 -0.69 -1.97
N GLY A 460 22.89 -1.99 -1.91
CA GLY A 460 23.04 -2.83 -3.11
C GLY A 460 24.46 -2.83 -3.68
N THR A 461 25.25 -1.79 -3.49
CA THR A 461 26.66 -1.65 -3.93
C THR A 461 27.63 -1.86 -2.78
N PHE A 462 27.34 -1.23 -1.65
CA PHE A 462 28.09 -1.32 -0.40
C PHE A 462 27.25 -1.89 0.72
N SER A 463 27.91 -2.49 1.71
CA SER A 463 27.30 -2.91 2.97
C SER A 463 28.02 -2.27 4.14
N GLU A 464 27.25 -1.86 5.14
CA GLU A 464 27.75 -1.37 6.42
C GLU A 464 28.44 -2.51 7.18
N VAL A 465 29.55 -2.22 7.84
CA VAL A 465 30.22 -3.10 8.78
C VAL A 465 29.93 -2.61 10.19
N ILE A 466 29.14 -3.37 10.95
CA ILE A 466 28.79 -3.06 12.35
C ILE A 466 29.93 -3.48 13.28
N SER A 467 30.48 -4.69 13.07
CA SER A 467 31.59 -5.21 13.85
C SER A 467 32.42 -6.21 13.07
N GLY A 468 33.70 -6.34 13.45
CA GLY A 468 34.67 -7.24 12.83
C GLY A 468 36.06 -6.66 12.86
N ASP A 469 37.06 -7.50 12.55
CA ASP A 469 38.46 -7.10 12.59
C ASP A 469 38.88 -6.44 11.26
N LEU A 470 38.20 -5.34 10.91
CA LEU A 470 38.45 -4.54 9.73
C LEU A 470 38.56 -3.07 10.11
N ARG A 471 39.66 -2.41 9.68
CA ARG A 471 39.91 -0.99 9.96
C ARG A 471 39.74 -0.16 8.70
N GLU A 472 39.50 1.13 8.88
CA GLU A 472 39.52 2.11 7.80
C GLU A 472 40.86 2.08 7.09
N GLY A 473 40.88 2.13 5.74
CA GLY A 473 42.08 2.00 4.92
C GLY A 473 42.56 0.56 4.71
N GLY A 474 41.96 -0.45 5.38
CA GLY A 474 42.22 -1.86 5.12
C GLY A 474 41.80 -2.26 3.70
N GLU A 475 42.50 -3.23 3.12
CA GLU A 475 42.23 -3.67 1.74
C GLU A 475 41.51 -5.01 1.73
N VAL A 476 40.35 -5.08 1.04
CA VAL A 476 39.56 -6.30 0.85
C VAL A 476 39.66 -6.77 -0.60
N ILE A 477 39.68 -8.10 -0.77
CA ILE A 477 39.74 -8.74 -2.10
C ILE A 477 38.35 -8.75 -2.72
N VAL A 478 38.23 -8.23 -3.93
CA VAL A 478 36.97 -8.17 -4.70
C VAL A 478 36.96 -9.18 -5.82
N GLU A 479 38.14 -9.43 -6.45
CA GLU A 479 38.26 -10.28 -7.63
C GLU A 479 39.64 -10.89 -7.72
N GLU A 480 39.72 -12.10 -8.27
CA GLU A 480 40.97 -12.78 -8.63
C GLU A 480 41.26 -12.54 -10.13
N VAL A 481 42.31 -11.80 -10.43
CA VAL A 481 42.74 -11.53 -11.80
C VAL A 481 43.59 -12.68 -12.28
N SER A 482 42.99 -13.68 -12.91
CA SER A 482 43.73 -14.73 -13.56
C SER A 482 44.37 -14.18 -14.86
N GLY A 483 45.67 -14.30 -15.00
CA GLY A 483 46.46 -13.79 -16.13
C GLY A 483 46.24 -14.47 -17.49
N LYS A 484 45.07 -15.01 -17.78
CA LYS A 484 44.69 -15.47 -19.13
C LYS A 484 44.18 -14.27 -19.92
N LYS A 485 45.01 -13.71 -20.79
CA LYS A 485 44.59 -12.85 -21.89
C LYS A 485 43.49 -13.59 -22.68
N THR A 486 42.26 -13.14 -22.54
CA THR A 486 41.20 -13.50 -23.48
C THR A 486 41.53 -12.83 -24.81
N GLN A 487 42.06 -13.59 -25.78
CA GLN A 487 42.12 -13.15 -27.17
C GLN A 487 40.67 -12.89 -27.58
N SER A 488 40.33 -11.62 -27.78
CA SER A 488 39.10 -11.23 -28.47
C SER A 488 39.20 -11.79 -29.88
N GLN A 489 38.48 -12.84 -30.19
CA GLN A 489 38.18 -13.19 -31.55
C GLN A 489 37.41 -12.04 -32.19
N ALA A 490 38.10 -11.29 -33.03
CA ALA A 490 37.47 -10.37 -33.97
C ALA A 490 36.53 -11.20 -34.84
N GLY A 491 35.24 -11.11 -34.58
CA GLY A 491 34.19 -11.72 -35.38
C GLY A 491 34.21 -11.11 -36.77
N THR A 492 34.49 -11.93 -37.77
CA THR A 492 34.23 -11.63 -39.18
C THR A 492 32.74 -11.26 -39.37
N PRO A 493 32.44 -10.21 -40.13
CA PRO A 493 31.04 -9.82 -40.37
C PRO A 493 30.36 -10.89 -41.25
N PRO A 494 29.06 -11.20 -41.02
CA PRO A 494 28.35 -12.18 -41.84
C PRO A 494 28.15 -11.64 -43.26
N VAL A 495 28.61 -12.39 -44.21
CA VAL A 495 28.37 -12.19 -45.67
C VAL A 495 26.87 -12.33 -45.91
N MET A 496 26.23 -11.25 -46.35
CA MET A 496 24.86 -11.27 -46.89
C MET A 496 24.83 -12.13 -48.15
N ARG A 497 24.20 -13.29 -48.08
CA ARG A 497 23.74 -14.06 -49.26
C ARG A 497 22.45 -13.42 -49.76
N GLY A 498 22.52 -12.74 -50.91
CA GLY A 498 21.37 -12.28 -51.63
C GLY A 498 20.49 -13.47 -52.08
N ILE A 499 19.23 -13.37 -51.82
CA ILE A 499 18.20 -14.21 -52.42
C ILE A 499 17.53 -13.32 -53.46
N GLY A 500 17.83 -13.66 -54.74
CA GLY A 500 17.05 -13.17 -55.86
C GLY A 500 15.83 -14.08 -56.06
N ARG A 501 14.73 -13.54 -56.14
CA ARG A 501 13.53 -13.63 -56.97
C ARG A 501 12.31 -13.27 -56.17
#